data_202bdbd882c9a7426d2ea658d2be64b2
#
_entry.id   202bdbd882c9a7426d2ea658d2be64b2
#
_cell.length_a   1.000
_cell.length_b   1.000
_cell.length_c   1.000
_cell.angle_alpha   90.00
_cell.angle_beta   90.00
_cell.angle_gamma   90.00
#
_symmetry.space_group_name_H-M   'P 1'
#
loop_
_entity.id
_entity.type
_entity.pdbx_description
1 polymer ?
#
loop_
_entity_poly.entity_id
_entity_poly.type
_entity_poly.pdbx_seq_one_letter_code
_entity_poly.pdbx_strand_id
1 'polypeptide(L)'
;VKKLIINTACTLAAVSILSACSSTSSENTTQDEVHNAVAFTSTQIDMMTNCSLPDSAESGPLSKDIFVVGSFPNADWKHTAERKLTYKGNNVYQVIADEVSGNYKMQYAAEQWKPQFTAKGKKLSVGQLNELTYGGYGTDTKLEIKEPGKYLWSLEFKDDGSPYSIMVNKCQ
;
A
#
# COMPACT_ATOMS: atom_id res chain seq x y z
N VAL A 1 14.79 45.64 49.99
CA VAL A 1 14.89 45.41 51.42
C VAL A 1 14.57 43.98 51.77
N LYS A 2 15.61 43.28 52.31
CA LYS A 2 15.60 42.08 53.19
C LYS A 2 15.05 40.78 52.60
N LYS A 3 15.89 39.81 52.27
CA LYS A 3 16.49 38.76 53.11
C LYS A 3 15.47 37.95 53.91
N LEU A 4 15.42 36.63 53.64
CA LEU A 4 15.92 35.66 54.60
C LEU A 4 15.99 34.26 54.05
N ILE A 5 17.10 33.65 54.25
CA ILE A 5 17.55 32.29 54.14
C ILE A 5 16.96 31.46 55.27
N ILE A 6 16.65 30.19 55.10
CA ILE A 6 16.97 29.13 56.09
C ILE A 6 16.99 27.75 55.39
N ASN A 7 18.15 27.12 55.60
CA ASN A 7 18.45 25.69 55.42
C ASN A 7 17.65 24.79 56.36
N THR A 8 17.52 23.52 56.00
CA THR A 8 17.80 22.37 56.91
C THR A 8 17.66 21.08 56.06
N ALA A 9 18.52 20.39 55.99
CA ALA A 9 19.37 19.22 55.96
C ALA A 9 18.73 17.95 56.56
N CYS A 10 19.28 16.82 56.07
CA CYS A 10 19.31 15.44 56.61
C CYS A 10 18.04 14.60 56.46
N THR A 11 18.09 13.36 56.01
CA THR A 11 18.97 12.24 56.38
C THR A 11 18.88 11.07 55.40
N LEU A 12 19.95 10.34 55.32
CA LEU A 12 20.20 9.05 54.66
C LEU A 12 19.30 7.90 55.12
N ALA A 13 18.93 7.01 54.19
CA ALA A 13 18.91 5.57 54.46
C ALA A 13 19.16 4.78 53.16
N ALA A 14 20.26 4.11 53.13
CA ALA A 14 20.66 3.13 52.13
C ALA A 14 20.04 1.76 52.45
N VAL A 15 19.50 1.06 51.47
CA VAL A 15 19.38 -0.38 51.52
C VAL A 15 19.74 -0.93 50.14
N SER A 16 20.84 -1.64 50.12
CA SER A 16 21.38 -2.44 49.02
C SER A 16 20.66 -3.77 48.94
N ILE A 17 20.20 -4.18 47.77
CA ILE A 17 20.08 -5.62 47.46
C ILE A 17 20.61 -5.82 46.06
N LEU A 18 21.72 -6.56 45.98
CA LEU A 18 22.29 -7.18 44.81
C LEU A 18 21.39 -8.32 44.34
N SER A 19 21.15 -8.40 43.01
CA SER A 19 21.01 -9.66 42.35
C SER A 19 21.55 -9.53 40.92
N ALA A 20 22.72 -10.08 40.77
CA ALA A 20 23.37 -10.32 39.50
C ALA A 20 22.69 -11.48 38.78
N CYS A 21 22.34 -11.30 37.50
CA CYS A 21 22.30 -12.38 36.53
C CYS A 21 22.95 -11.87 35.26
N SER A 22 24.18 -12.27 35.09
CA SER A 22 24.93 -12.20 33.84
C SER A 22 24.30 -13.16 32.83
N SER A 23 23.94 -12.65 31.68
CA SER A 23 23.83 -13.45 30.47
C SER A 23 24.51 -12.68 29.35
N THR A 24 25.75 -13.05 29.15
CA THR A 24 26.55 -12.69 27.99
C THR A 24 25.91 -13.35 26.79
N SER A 25 25.35 -12.56 25.89
CA SER A 25 25.03 -13.02 24.53
C SER A 25 25.74 -12.11 23.55
N SER A 26 26.57 -12.74 22.78
CA SER A 26 27.43 -12.20 21.74
C SER A 26 26.69 -11.20 20.83
N GLU A 27 27.25 -10.03 20.69
CA GLU A 27 27.00 -9.13 19.58
C GLU A 27 27.43 -9.84 18.29
N ASN A 28 26.46 -10.25 17.52
CA ASN A 28 26.65 -10.55 16.11
C ASN A 28 25.99 -9.40 15.35
N THR A 29 26.78 -8.39 15.04
CA THR A 29 26.39 -7.24 14.23
C THR A 29 26.25 -7.73 12.79
N THR A 30 25.10 -8.28 12.46
CA THR A 30 24.64 -8.35 11.08
C THR A 30 23.96 -7.02 10.80
N GLN A 31 24.58 -6.19 9.99
CA GLN A 31 23.93 -5.05 9.37
C GLN A 31 22.83 -5.60 8.44
N ASP A 32 21.63 -5.80 8.99
CA ASP A 32 20.44 -5.93 8.18
C ASP A 32 20.22 -4.57 7.50
N GLU A 33 20.35 -4.58 6.18
CA GLU A 33 19.88 -3.51 5.34
C GLU A 33 18.41 -3.25 5.71
N VAL A 34 18.15 -2.12 6.35
CA VAL A 34 16.81 -1.63 6.60
C VAL A 34 16.23 -1.28 5.23
N HIS A 35 15.60 -2.27 4.59
CA HIS A 35 14.70 -2.02 3.49
C HIS A 35 13.61 -1.12 4.07
N ASN A 36 13.59 0.12 3.66
CA ASN A 36 12.54 1.09 3.97
C ASN A 36 11.23 0.58 3.34
N ALA A 37 10.61 -0.42 3.99
CA ALA A 37 9.30 -0.88 3.61
C ALA A 37 8.31 0.26 3.90
N VAL A 38 7.58 0.70 2.89
CA VAL A 38 6.50 1.69 3.05
C VAL A 38 5.50 1.12 4.06
N ALA A 39 5.41 1.76 5.22
CA ALA A 39 4.45 1.37 6.25
C ALA A 39 3.07 1.91 5.86
N PHE A 40 2.15 1.03 5.48
CA PHE A 40 0.76 1.36 5.17
C PHE A 40 -0.08 1.40 6.46
N THR A 41 -1.01 2.35 6.56
CA THR A 41 -1.92 2.48 7.70
C THR A 41 -3.11 1.52 7.59
N SER A 42 -3.75 1.19 8.73
CA SER A 42 -4.98 0.40 8.73
C SER A 42 -6.08 1.06 7.89
N THR A 43 -6.24 2.37 7.98
CA THR A 43 -7.22 3.14 7.20
C THR A 43 -7.00 3.00 5.69
N GLN A 44 -5.76 2.99 5.23
CA GLN A 44 -5.44 2.75 3.81
C GLN A 44 -5.85 1.35 3.37
N ILE A 45 -5.53 0.34 4.18
CA ILE A 45 -5.90 -1.05 3.89
C ILE A 45 -7.43 -1.17 3.82
N ASP A 46 -8.15 -0.58 4.78
CA ASP A 46 -9.61 -0.60 4.83
C ASP A 46 -10.23 0.01 3.56
N MET A 47 -9.72 1.16 3.11
CA MET A 47 -10.18 1.76 1.86
C MET A 47 -9.86 0.90 0.64
N MET A 48 -8.65 0.36 0.56
CA MET A 48 -8.18 -0.44 -0.57
C MET A 48 -8.87 -1.80 -0.68
N THR A 49 -9.54 -2.27 0.39
CA THR A 49 -10.27 -3.55 0.42
C THR A 49 -11.78 -3.42 0.37
N ASN A 50 -12.32 -2.21 0.52
CA ASN A 50 -13.77 -2.00 0.59
C ASN A 50 -14.42 -2.02 -0.79
N CYS A 51 -15.08 -3.14 -1.10
CA CYS A 51 -15.83 -3.34 -2.36
C CYS A 51 -17.11 -2.49 -2.49
N SER A 52 -17.48 -1.73 -1.47
CA SER A 52 -18.74 -0.98 -1.42
C SER A 52 -18.55 0.54 -1.38
N LEU A 53 -17.31 1.02 -1.61
CA LEU A 53 -17.08 2.47 -1.63
C LEU A 53 -17.86 3.12 -2.78
N PRO A 54 -18.64 4.18 -2.49
CA PRO A 54 -19.32 4.93 -3.52
C PRO A 54 -18.33 5.71 -4.39
N ASP A 55 -18.76 6.07 -5.59
CA ASP A 55 -18.00 7.00 -6.41
C ASP A 55 -18.01 8.38 -5.75
N SER A 56 -16.86 9.06 -5.77
CA SER A 56 -16.78 10.45 -5.30
C SER A 56 -17.31 11.40 -6.38
N ALA A 57 -18.04 12.43 -5.95
CA ALA A 57 -18.41 13.54 -6.83
C ALA A 57 -17.23 14.50 -7.09
N GLU A 58 -16.16 14.39 -6.32
CA GLU A 58 -14.95 15.20 -6.47
C GLU A 58 -14.05 14.65 -7.57
N SER A 59 -13.16 15.49 -8.08
CA SER A 59 -12.11 15.07 -8.99
C SER A 59 -10.88 14.62 -8.20
N GLY A 60 -10.31 13.47 -8.57
CA GLY A 60 -9.05 13.01 -7.99
C GLY A 60 -7.82 13.65 -8.67
N PRO A 61 -6.61 13.32 -8.21
CA PRO A 61 -5.35 13.93 -8.68
C PRO A 61 -4.98 13.56 -10.12
N LEU A 62 -5.61 12.56 -10.72
CA LEU A 62 -5.29 12.16 -12.09
C LEU A 62 -6.13 12.91 -13.12
N SER A 63 -5.49 13.42 -14.15
CA SER A 63 -6.13 14.13 -15.27
C SER A 63 -6.64 13.21 -16.39
N LYS A 64 -6.38 11.90 -16.30
CA LYS A 64 -6.76 10.90 -17.31
C LYS A 64 -7.41 9.71 -16.65
N ASP A 65 -8.36 9.12 -17.37
CA ASP A 65 -8.92 7.82 -17.01
C ASP A 65 -7.85 6.72 -17.04
N ILE A 66 -7.86 5.86 -16.04
CA ILE A 66 -6.95 4.73 -15.90
C ILE A 66 -7.76 3.43 -15.95
N PHE A 67 -7.20 2.45 -16.63
CA PHE A 67 -7.81 1.15 -16.85
C PHE A 67 -6.90 0.04 -16.35
N VAL A 68 -7.49 -1.06 -15.89
CA VAL A 68 -6.79 -2.32 -15.68
C VAL A 68 -6.66 -3.01 -17.04
N VAL A 69 -5.46 -3.08 -17.58
CA VAL A 69 -5.18 -3.71 -18.89
C VAL A 69 -4.26 -4.91 -18.72
N GLY A 70 -4.46 -5.95 -19.50
CA GLY A 70 -3.63 -7.15 -19.37
C GLY A 70 -4.14 -8.32 -20.22
N SER A 71 -3.54 -9.49 -19.99
CA SER A 71 -3.86 -10.74 -20.66
C SER A 71 -5.15 -11.39 -20.14
N PHE A 72 -6.19 -10.57 -19.93
CA PHE A 72 -7.49 -11.06 -19.45
C PHE A 72 -8.30 -11.66 -20.62
N PRO A 73 -9.00 -12.78 -20.41
CA PRO A 73 -9.68 -13.50 -21.50
C PRO A 73 -10.64 -12.64 -22.33
N ASN A 74 -11.32 -11.68 -21.68
CA ASN A 74 -12.33 -10.85 -22.35
C ASN A 74 -11.84 -9.44 -22.71
N ALA A 75 -10.60 -9.11 -22.40
CA ALA A 75 -10.07 -7.75 -22.60
C ALA A 75 -8.76 -7.72 -23.39
N ASP A 76 -7.90 -8.71 -23.26
CA ASP A 76 -6.64 -8.91 -24.00
C ASP A 76 -5.93 -7.58 -24.38
N TRP A 77 -5.41 -6.89 -23.37
CA TRP A 77 -4.70 -5.60 -23.47
C TRP A 77 -5.53 -4.42 -24.01
N LYS A 78 -6.86 -4.54 -24.00
CA LYS A 78 -7.77 -3.46 -24.40
C LYS A 78 -8.23 -2.64 -23.19
N HIS A 79 -8.43 -1.36 -23.43
CA HIS A 79 -9.06 -0.44 -22.47
C HIS A 79 -10.57 -0.60 -22.60
N THR A 80 -11.20 -1.36 -21.72
CA THR A 80 -12.64 -1.61 -21.74
C THR A 80 -13.33 -0.84 -20.60
N ALA A 81 -14.57 -0.45 -20.81
CA ALA A 81 -15.34 0.33 -19.83
C ALA A 81 -15.47 -0.39 -18.48
N GLU A 82 -15.58 -1.72 -18.50
CA GLU A 82 -15.71 -2.58 -17.32
C GLU A 82 -14.43 -2.63 -16.45
N ARG A 83 -13.32 -2.15 -17.02
CA ARG A 83 -12.00 -2.11 -16.35
C ARG A 83 -11.49 -0.70 -16.12
N LYS A 84 -12.36 0.29 -16.30
CA LYS A 84 -12.06 1.68 -15.99
C LYS A 84 -12.18 1.91 -14.48
N LEU A 85 -11.12 2.46 -13.86
CA LEU A 85 -11.16 2.85 -12.45
C LEU A 85 -11.94 4.14 -12.26
N THR A 86 -12.72 4.21 -11.18
CA THR A 86 -13.43 5.41 -10.74
C THR A 86 -12.81 5.95 -9.45
N TYR A 87 -12.87 7.26 -9.28
CA TYR A 87 -12.36 7.91 -8.08
C TYR A 87 -13.32 7.70 -6.90
N LYS A 88 -12.77 7.31 -5.74
CA LYS A 88 -13.53 6.99 -4.52
C LYS A 88 -13.30 7.99 -3.37
N GLY A 89 -12.55 9.07 -3.63
CA GLY A 89 -12.08 9.98 -2.58
C GLY A 89 -10.72 9.55 -2.02
N ASN A 90 -10.10 10.42 -1.22
CA ASN A 90 -8.80 10.16 -0.55
C ASN A 90 -7.71 9.60 -1.49
N ASN A 91 -7.69 10.09 -2.72
CA ASN A 91 -6.73 9.68 -3.76
C ASN A 91 -6.82 8.22 -4.20
N VAL A 92 -7.90 7.52 -3.84
CA VAL A 92 -8.14 6.12 -4.19
C VAL A 92 -9.00 6.00 -5.44
N TYR A 93 -8.57 5.15 -6.36
CA TYR A 93 -9.28 4.78 -7.59
C TYR A 93 -9.54 3.29 -7.59
N GLN A 94 -10.77 2.88 -7.93
CA GLN A 94 -11.17 1.48 -7.88
C GLN A 94 -12.04 1.08 -9.06
N VAL A 95 -11.97 -0.22 -9.39
CA VAL A 95 -12.94 -0.91 -10.24
C VAL A 95 -13.14 -2.33 -9.74
N ILE A 96 -14.37 -2.82 -9.83
CA ILE A 96 -14.69 -4.23 -9.59
C ILE A 96 -14.88 -4.91 -10.93
N ALA A 97 -14.16 -6.01 -11.15
CA ALA A 97 -14.26 -6.80 -12.35
C ALA A 97 -14.45 -8.30 -12.01
N ASP A 98 -15.19 -9.00 -12.87
CA ASP A 98 -15.33 -10.45 -12.78
C ASP A 98 -14.07 -11.10 -13.37
N GLU A 99 -13.38 -11.90 -12.57
CA GLU A 99 -12.16 -12.59 -12.97
C GLU A 99 -12.36 -14.10 -12.94
N VAL A 100 -11.72 -14.79 -13.87
CA VAL A 100 -11.59 -16.24 -13.82
C VAL A 100 -10.22 -16.63 -13.24
N SER A 101 -10.08 -17.88 -12.79
CA SER A 101 -8.77 -18.36 -12.32
C SER A 101 -7.75 -18.38 -13.44
N GLY A 102 -6.52 -18.01 -13.15
CA GLY A 102 -5.44 -17.95 -14.13
C GLY A 102 -4.24 -17.13 -13.69
N ASN A 103 -3.22 -17.13 -14.55
CA ASN A 103 -2.03 -16.30 -14.41
C ASN A 103 -2.10 -15.15 -15.41
N TYR A 104 -2.04 -13.93 -14.90
CA TYR A 104 -2.19 -12.72 -15.69
C TYR A 104 -0.90 -11.91 -15.72
N LYS A 105 -0.67 -11.23 -16.84
CA LYS A 105 0.24 -10.10 -16.96
C LYS A 105 -0.61 -8.86 -17.15
N MET A 106 -0.39 -7.82 -16.37
CA MET A 106 -1.24 -6.65 -16.41
C MET A 106 -0.49 -5.37 -16.06
N GLN A 107 -1.07 -4.26 -16.42
CA GLN A 107 -0.69 -2.91 -16.03
C GLN A 107 -1.93 -2.08 -15.76
N TYR A 108 -1.74 -0.91 -15.18
CA TYR A 108 -2.73 0.15 -15.16
C TYR A 108 -2.31 1.22 -16.14
N ALA A 109 -3.16 1.57 -17.08
CA ALA A 109 -2.79 2.48 -18.16
C ALA A 109 -3.93 3.40 -18.58
N ALA A 110 -3.59 4.62 -18.98
CA ALA A 110 -4.49 5.48 -19.72
C ALA A 110 -4.64 4.99 -21.18
N GLU A 111 -5.71 5.39 -21.87
CA GLU A 111 -6.03 4.94 -23.25
C GLU A 111 -4.87 5.03 -24.24
N GLN A 112 -4.02 6.03 -24.10
CA GLN A 112 -2.84 6.21 -24.95
C GLN A 112 -1.56 5.61 -24.36
N TRP A 113 -1.69 4.72 -23.36
CA TRP A 113 -0.58 4.11 -22.63
C TRP A 113 0.33 5.09 -21.91
N LYS A 114 -0.14 6.31 -21.60
CA LYS A 114 0.58 7.33 -20.86
C LYS A 114 -0.38 8.17 -20.00
N PRO A 115 -0.28 8.09 -18.67
CA PRO A 115 0.68 7.30 -17.87
C PRO A 115 0.39 5.80 -17.87
N GLN A 116 1.40 5.02 -17.43
CA GLN A 116 1.28 3.61 -17.11
C GLN A 116 1.82 3.39 -15.70
N PHE A 117 1.25 2.42 -14.99
CA PHE A 117 1.65 2.06 -13.64
C PHE A 117 1.74 0.54 -13.48
N THR A 118 2.61 0.09 -12.60
CA THR A 118 2.87 -1.31 -12.28
C THR A 118 3.17 -1.48 -10.80
N ALA A 119 3.05 -2.69 -10.26
CA ALA A 119 3.51 -2.97 -8.91
C ALA A 119 5.04 -2.97 -8.84
N LYS A 120 5.59 -2.41 -7.77
CA LYS A 120 7.02 -2.55 -7.47
C LYS A 120 7.37 -4.03 -7.38
N GLY A 121 8.47 -4.42 -8.01
CA GLY A 121 8.85 -5.84 -8.13
C GLY A 121 8.04 -6.63 -9.16
N LYS A 122 7.11 -6.01 -9.90
CA LYS A 122 6.34 -6.60 -11.00
C LYS A 122 5.57 -7.87 -10.61
N LYS A 123 5.12 -7.96 -9.38
CA LYS A 123 4.34 -9.07 -8.84
C LYS A 123 3.31 -8.55 -7.84
N LEU A 124 2.10 -9.08 -7.91
CA LEU A 124 1.04 -8.89 -6.93
C LEU A 124 0.56 -10.22 -6.38
N SER A 125 0.06 -10.19 -5.16
CA SER A 125 -0.72 -11.28 -4.56
C SER A 125 -2.07 -10.72 -4.13
N VAL A 126 -3.13 -11.48 -4.36
CA VAL A 126 -4.47 -11.10 -3.89
C VAL A 126 -4.45 -10.92 -2.36
N GLY A 127 -5.07 -9.85 -1.88
CA GLY A 127 -5.14 -9.52 -0.46
C GLY A 127 -3.88 -8.85 0.11
N GLN A 128 -2.87 -8.54 -0.71
CA GLN A 128 -1.65 -7.88 -0.25
C GLN A 128 -1.50 -6.49 -0.85
N LEU A 129 -1.30 -5.50 0.01
CA LEU A 129 -0.95 -4.15 -0.38
C LEU A 129 0.51 -4.10 -0.83
N ASN A 130 0.78 -3.38 -1.92
CA ASN A 130 2.11 -3.24 -2.49
C ASN A 130 2.34 -1.78 -2.91
N GLU A 131 3.57 -1.42 -3.17
CA GLU A 131 3.94 -0.11 -3.71
C GLU A 131 3.60 -0.04 -5.21
N LEU A 132 2.93 1.05 -5.59
CA LEU A 132 2.67 1.39 -7.00
C LEU A 132 3.82 2.22 -7.54
N THR A 133 4.23 1.96 -8.77
CA THR A 133 5.31 2.71 -9.44
C THR A 133 4.94 3.00 -10.88
N TYR A 134 5.63 3.95 -11.51
CA TYR A 134 5.49 4.16 -12.94
C TYR A 134 5.91 2.91 -13.72
N GLY A 135 5.09 2.58 -14.70
CA GLY A 135 5.29 1.48 -15.62
C GLY A 135 5.70 1.94 -17.02
N GLY A 136 5.71 1.01 -17.94
CA GLY A 136 6.03 1.21 -19.35
C GLY A 136 6.06 -0.12 -20.08
N TYR A 137 6.50 -0.10 -21.32
CA TYR A 137 6.60 -1.32 -22.13
C TYR A 137 7.50 -2.36 -21.43
N GLY A 138 7.00 -3.60 -21.30
CA GLY A 138 7.74 -4.70 -20.69
C GLY A 138 7.85 -4.66 -19.15
N THR A 139 7.06 -3.79 -18.49
CA THR A 139 7.02 -3.71 -17.02
C THR A 139 5.76 -4.34 -16.44
N ASP A 140 5.23 -5.39 -17.06
CA ASP A 140 3.98 -6.02 -16.64
C ASP A 140 4.08 -6.57 -15.22
N THR A 141 3.05 -6.31 -14.45
CA THR A 141 2.79 -6.95 -13.16
C THR A 141 2.25 -8.35 -13.41
N LYS A 142 2.79 -9.35 -12.70
CA LYS A 142 2.29 -10.72 -12.69
C LYS A 142 1.33 -10.91 -11.52
N LEU A 143 0.18 -11.52 -11.77
CA LEU A 143 -0.84 -11.84 -10.77
C LEU A 143 -1.40 -13.22 -11.03
N GLU A 144 -1.56 -14.01 -9.98
CA GLU A 144 -2.32 -15.27 -9.99
C GLU A 144 -3.68 -15.05 -9.34
N ILE A 145 -4.75 -15.34 -10.07
CA ILE A 145 -6.12 -15.46 -9.56
C ILE A 145 -6.41 -16.95 -9.37
N LYS A 146 -6.56 -17.40 -8.12
CA LYS A 146 -6.76 -18.82 -7.80
C LYS A 146 -8.20 -19.27 -7.98
N GLU A 147 -9.15 -18.41 -7.69
CA GLU A 147 -10.59 -18.69 -7.71
C GLU A 147 -11.32 -17.66 -8.54
N PRO A 148 -12.33 -18.03 -9.32
CA PRO A 148 -13.16 -17.07 -10.03
C PRO A 148 -13.99 -16.23 -9.05
N GLY A 149 -14.42 -15.04 -9.50
CA GLY A 149 -15.28 -14.16 -8.71
C GLY A 149 -15.07 -12.69 -9.00
N LYS A 150 -15.68 -11.86 -8.17
CA LYS A 150 -15.52 -10.41 -8.25
C LYS A 150 -14.25 -9.98 -7.51
N TYR A 151 -13.45 -9.20 -8.19
CA TYR A 151 -12.20 -8.66 -7.64
C TYR A 151 -12.21 -7.15 -7.69
N LEU A 152 -11.84 -6.55 -6.56
CA LEU A 152 -11.60 -5.12 -6.42
C LEU A 152 -10.15 -4.84 -6.80
N TRP A 153 -9.97 -3.98 -7.79
CA TRP A 153 -8.68 -3.45 -8.22
C TRP A 153 -8.57 -2.03 -7.67
N SER A 154 -7.58 -1.79 -6.83
CA SER A 154 -7.43 -0.52 -6.11
C SER A 154 -6.06 0.09 -6.34
N LEU A 155 -6.04 1.38 -6.65
CA LEU A 155 -4.84 2.22 -6.73
C LEU A 155 -4.99 3.41 -5.80
N GLU A 156 -3.90 3.80 -5.18
CA GLU A 156 -3.80 5.05 -4.44
C GLU A 156 -2.66 5.89 -5.00
N PHE A 157 -2.89 7.19 -5.08
CA PHE A 157 -1.92 8.17 -5.54
C PHE A 157 -1.63 9.16 -4.41
N LYS A 158 -0.58 9.94 -4.55
CA LYS A 158 -0.36 11.11 -3.70
C LYS A 158 -1.15 12.31 -4.26
N ASP A 159 -1.22 13.40 -3.49
CA ASP A 159 -1.94 14.61 -3.89
C ASP A 159 -1.40 15.23 -5.20
N ASP A 160 -0.13 14.99 -5.50
CA ASP A 160 0.51 15.43 -6.75
C ASP A 160 0.28 14.48 -7.94
N GLY A 161 -0.50 13.41 -7.75
CA GLY A 161 -0.76 12.39 -8.76
C GLY A 161 0.36 11.37 -8.94
N SER A 162 1.42 11.42 -8.12
CA SER A 162 2.44 10.38 -8.15
C SER A 162 1.94 9.05 -7.58
N PRO A 163 2.38 7.90 -8.11
CA PRO A 163 1.91 6.59 -7.66
C PRO A 163 2.34 6.33 -6.22
N TYR A 164 1.46 5.65 -5.45
CA TYR A 164 1.71 5.33 -4.06
C TYR A 164 1.48 3.86 -3.72
N SER A 165 0.23 3.38 -3.78
CA SER A 165 -0.07 2.00 -3.41
C SER A 165 -1.02 1.30 -4.40
N ILE A 166 -0.99 -0.03 -4.38
CA ILE A 166 -1.76 -0.92 -5.25
C ILE A 166 -2.21 -2.15 -4.48
N MET A 167 -3.45 -2.58 -4.73
CA MET A 167 -3.99 -3.80 -4.16
C MET A 167 -5.00 -4.45 -5.09
N VAL A 168 -5.07 -5.77 -5.05
CA VAL A 168 -6.16 -6.56 -5.64
C VAL A 168 -6.76 -7.41 -4.54
N ASN A 169 -8.07 -7.32 -4.34
CA ASN A 169 -8.76 -8.04 -3.28
C ASN A 169 -9.99 -8.76 -3.83
N LYS A 170 -10.31 -9.96 -3.33
CA LYS A 170 -11.54 -10.66 -3.70
C LYS A 170 -12.70 -10.07 -2.91
N CYS A 171 -13.76 -9.64 -3.58
CA CYS A 171 -15.01 -9.25 -2.94
C CYS A 171 -15.77 -10.49 -2.44
N GLN A 172 -16.36 -10.36 -1.25
CA GLN A 172 -17.20 -11.40 -0.64
C GLN A 172 -18.61 -11.33 -1.20
#